data_b6cd0293a8ae8999abd2585aa55254ad
#
_entry.id   b6cd0293a8ae8999abd2585aa55254ad
#
_cell.length_a   1.000
_cell.length_b   1.000
_cell.length_c   1.000
_cell.angle_alpha   90.00
_cell.angle_beta   90.00
_cell.angle_gamma   90.00
#
_symmetry.space_group_name_H-M   'P 1'
#
loop_
_entity.id
_entity.type
_entity.pdbx_description
1 polymer ?
#
loop_
_entity_poly.entity_id
_entity_poly.type
_entity_poly.pdbx_seq_one_letter_code
_entity_poly.pdbx_strand_id
1 'polypeptide(L)'
;MTTAVLRRSVAQVFMVGIPGPALDADARAFLHEYTPGGVVLFKRNVQSATQVRRLVADLHALGPGVEPIVAIDHEGGRVDRLRLRPFTHFPPAAMVAGTGSTRVVQEVAEAMGRELSAIGIDLDFAPVLDVWANPRNEVIADRAFGTSAPMVARMAVAAMEGLRRGGVLPCGKHFPGHGRTFGDSHKVLPRVAASRAALAKVELVPFKRAIGAGIPALMTAHVVYPALDAKNPATLSRDICTTLLRERLRFGGVLFSDDLEMQAVAGRAAPERLAPAALAAGCDMLLVCQSLDVARRAIAGVEEAVARGSLPASRVVEAIGRIQSLRSRVPRRTPDLRLGWPAHARLARRILLSAAQA
;
A
#
# COMPACT_ATOMS: atom_id res chain seq x y z
N MET A 1 -31.05 7.24 7.13
CA MET A 1 -30.02 7.45 6.10
C MET A 1 -30.52 6.77 4.84
N THR A 2 -30.56 7.42 3.68
CA THR A 2 -30.98 6.77 2.42
C THR A 2 -29.94 5.72 1.98
N THR A 3 -30.37 4.71 1.23
CA THR A 3 -29.48 3.66 0.71
C THR A 3 -28.28 4.23 -0.06
N ALA A 4 -28.51 5.30 -0.85
CA ALA A 4 -27.43 5.97 -1.60
C ALA A 4 -26.38 6.64 -0.69
N VAL A 5 -26.82 7.27 0.41
CA VAL A 5 -25.91 7.89 1.39
C VAL A 5 -25.09 6.82 2.12
N LEU A 6 -25.70 5.70 2.50
CA LEU A 6 -24.98 4.57 3.11
C LEU A 6 -23.94 4.02 2.15
N ARG A 7 -24.30 3.78 0.88
CA ARG A 7 -23.40 3.28 -0.16
C ARG A 7 -22.17 4.16 -0.34
N ARG A 8 -22.36 5.47 -0.52
CA ARG A 8 -21.25 6.41 -0.65
C ARG A 8 -20.36 6.44 0.59
N SER A 9 -20.95 6.40 1.77
CA SER A 9 -20.18 6.33 3.02
C SER A 9 -19.37 5.05 3.11
N VAL A 10 -19.96 3.90 2.82
CA VAL A 10 -19.28 2.60 2.82
C VAL A 10 -18.19 2.56 1.76
N ALA A 11 -18.44 3.08 0.56
CA ALA A 11 -17.45 3.06 -0.51
C ALA A 11 -16.19 3.87 -0.19
N GLN A 12 -16.25 4.85 0.74
CA GLN A 12 -15.06 5.60 1.18
C GLN A 12 -13.98 4.71 1.83
N VAL A 13 -14.32 3.52 2.33
CA VAL A 13 -13.33 2.59 2.89
C VAL A 13 -12.74 1.64 1.84
N PHE A 14 -12.92 1.92 0.55
CA PHE A 14 -12.36 1.14 -0.54
C PHE A 14 -11.37 1.96 -1.37
N MET A 15 -10.31 1.29 -1.81
CA MET A 15 -9.42 1.74 -2.87
C MET A 15 -9.50 0.75 -4.02
N VAL A 16 -9.84 1.25 -5.21
CA VAL A 16 -10.13 0.40 -6.36
C VAL A 16 -9.11 0.58 -7.48
N GLY A 17 -8.84 -0.49 -8.21
CA GLY A 17 -8.14 -0.40 -9.49
C GLY A 17 -9.10 -0.03 -10.62
N ILE A 18 -8.55 0.60 -11.66
CA ILE A 18 -9.30 0.92 -12.89
C ILE A 18 -8.80 0.08 -14.07
N PRO A 19 -9.66 -0.21 -15.07
CA PRO A 19 -9.32 -1.21 -16.09
C PRO A 19 -8.24 -0.77 -17.07
N GLY A 20 -8.17 0.52 -17.42
CA GLY A 20 -7.37 0.99 -18.53
C GLY A 20 -6.58 2.28 -18.27
N PRO A 21 -5.91 2.81 -19.30
CA PRO A 21 -5.08 4.01 -19.21
C PRO A 21 -5.89 5.32 -19.24
N ALA A 22 -7.22 5.24 -19.37
CA ALA A 22 -8.14 6.36 -19.30
C ALA A 22 -9.42 5.92 -18.55
N LEU A 23 -10.16 6.89 -18.04
CA LEU A 23 -11.49 6.63 -17.47
C LEU A 23 -12.49 6.39 -18.60
N ASP A 24 -12.83 5.13 -18.83
CA ASP A 24 -13.96 4.77 -19.70
C ASP A 24 -15.31 5.10 -19.04
N ALA A 25 -16.40 4.84 -19.74
CA ALA A 25 -17.74 5.18 -19.28
C ALA A 25 -18.12 4.41 -18.00
N ASP A 26 -17.77 3.12 -17.89
CA ASP A 26 -18.09 2.29 -16.71
C ASP A 26 -17.26 2.73 -15.50
N ALA A 27 -15.95 2.94 -15.65
CA ALA A 27 -15.09 3.42 -14.56
C ALA A 27 -15.55 4.80 -14.06
N ARG A 28 -15.91 5.71 -14.98
CA ARG A 28 -16.41 7.03 -14.62
C ARG A 28 -17.76 6.94 -13.89
N ALA A 29 -18.68 6.14 -14.39
CA ALA A 29 -19.97 5.91 -13.74
C ALA A 29 -19.80 5.32 -12.34
N PHE A 30 -18.94 4.30 -12.20
CA PHE A 30 -18.60 3.70 -10.91
C PHE A 30 -18.05 4.72 -9.91
N LEU A 31 -17.07 5.52 -10.34
CA LEU A 31 -16.44 6.51 -9.45
C LEU A 31 -17.43 7.60 -9.00
N HIS A 32 -18.37 8.00 -9.84
CA HIS A 32 -19.42 8.95 -9.47
C HIS A 32 -20.51 8.35 -8.59
N GLU A 33 -20.90 7.09 -8.83
CA GLU A 33 -21.94 6.42 -8.05
C GLU A 33 -21.44 6.07 -6.63
N TYR A 34 -20.26 5.47 -6.53
CA TYR A 34 -19.74 4.90 -5.29
C TYR A 34 -18.83 5.85 -4.52
N THR A 35 -18.14 6.77 -5.19
CA THR A 35 -17.18 7.71 -4.57
C THR A 35 -16.15 7.02 -3.66
N PRO A 36 -15.33 6.06 -4.17
CA PRO A 36 -14.38 5.33 -3.34
C PRO A 36 -13.34 6.26 -2.72
N GLY A 37 -12.80 5.87 -1.57
CA GLY A 37 -11.78 6.63 -0.85
C GLY A 37 -10.46 6.74 -1.58
N GLY A 38 -10.17 5.83 -2.53
CA GLY A 38 -8.94 5.85 -3.31
C GLY A 38 -9.04 5.09 -4.63
N VAL A 39 -8.04 5.36 -5.49
CA VAL A 39 -7.78 4.63 -6.75
C VAL A 39 -6.32 4.23 -6.77
N VAL A 40 -6.04 2.96 -7.08
CA VAL A 40 -4.67 2.45 -7.23
C VAL A 40 -4.34 2.19 -8.69
N LEU A 41 -3.16 2.66 -9.13
CA LEU A 41 -2.68 2.51 -10.50
C LEU A 41 -1.69 1.36 -10.62
N PHE A 42 -1.82 0.64 -11.74
CA PHE A 42 -0.97 -0.49 -12.13
C PHE A 42 -0.33 -0.25 -13.50
N LYS A 43 0.52 -1.17 -13.94
CA LYS A 43 1.16 -1.10 -15.27
C LYS A 43 0.14 -0.92 -16.41
N ARG A 44 -1.04 -1.53 -16.31
CA ARG A 44 -2.12 -1.40 -17.32
C ARG A 44 -2.65 0.04 -17.48
N ASN A 45 -2.44 0.88 -16.49
CA ASN A 45 -2.89 2.27 -16.49
C ASN A 45 -1.83 3.24 -17.06
N VAL A 46 -0.65 2.74 -17.45
CA VAL A 46 0.51 3.56 -17.82
C VAL A 46 0.95 3.24 -19.23
N GLN A 47 0.83 4.21 -20.12
CA GLN A 47 1.29 4.16 -21.53
C GLN A 47 2.36 5.22 -21.85
N SER A 48 2.23 6.40 -21.27
CA SER A 48 3.23 7.47 -21.37
C SER A 48 3.15 8.39 -20.15
N ALA A 49 4.20 9.17 -19.90
CA ALA A 49 4.23 10.11 -18.79
C ALA A 49 3.13 11.18 -18.89
N THR A 50 2.86 11.67 -20.09
CA THR A 50 1.78 12.64 -20.32
C THR A 50 0.41 12.02 -20.13
N GLN A 51 0.22 10.77 -20.60
CA GLN A 51 -1.05 10.06 -20.45
C GLN A 51 -1.35 9.78 -18.97
N VAL A 52 -0.41 9.20 -18.20
CA VAL A 52 -0.67 8.88 -16.78
C VAL A 52 -0.90 10.13 -15.94
N ARG A 53 -0.18 11.23 -16.23
CA ARG A 53 -0.43 12.53 -15.59
C ARG A 53 -1.84 13.04 -15.88
N ARG A 54 -2.33 12.90 -17.12
CA ARG A 54 -3.70 13.27 -17.47
C ARG A 54 -4.71 12.40 -16.74
N LEU A 55 -4.50 11.08 -16.73
CA LEU A 55 -5.38 10.15 -15.99
C LEU A 55 -5.48 10.53 -14.51
N VAL A 56 -4.36 10.84 -13.85
CA VAL A 56 -4.37 11.26 -12.44
C VAL A 56 -5.09 12.61 -12.27
N ALA A 57 -4.87 13.56 -13.19
CA ALA A 57 -5.60 14.83 -13.17
C ALA A 57 -7.11 14.63 -13.35
N ASP A 58 -7.53 13.74 -14.25
CA ASP A 58 -8.94 13.39 -14.45
C ASP A 58 -9.56 12.74 -13.19
N LEU A 59 -8.79 11.92 -12.45
CA LEU A 59 -9.22 11.33 -11.18
C LEU A 59 -9.40 12.39 -10.09
N HIS A 60 -8.50 13.37 -9.98
CA HIS A 60 -8.64 14.46 -9.03
C HIS A 60 -9.72 15.49 -9.42
N ALA A 61 -10.13 15.52 -10.69
CA ALA A 61 -11.12 16.44 -11.24
C ALA A 61 -12.56 15.84 -11.30
N LEU A 62 -12.81 14.69 -10.68
CA LEU A 62 -14.12 14.01 -10.72
C LEU A 62 -15.27 14.84 -10.10
N GLY A 63 -14.96 15.88 -9.33
CA GLY A 63 -15.92 16.83 -8.80
C GLY A 63 -16.09 16.76 -7.28
N PRO A 64 -16.90 17.67 -6.72
CA PRO A 64 -17.06 17.78 -5.28
C PRO A 64 -17.54 16.49 -4.62
N GLY A 65 -16.87 16.07 -3.57
CA GLY A 65 -17.16 14.84 -2.83
C GLY A 65 -16.60 13.55 -3.46
N VAL A 66 -15.91 13.64 -4.61
CA VAL A 66 -15.20 12.53 -5.26
C VAL A 66 -13.72 12.90 -5.35
N GLU A 67 -13.01 12.81 -4.25
CA GLU A 67 -11.58 13.15 -4.16
C GLU A 67 -10.81 11.90 -3.73
N PRO A 68 -10.58 10.93 -4.64
CA PRO A 68 -9.88 9.71 -4.29
C PRO A 68 -8.41 10.01 -3.98
N ILE A 69 -7.85 9.30 -3.00
CA ILE A 69 -6.38 9.20 -2.85
C ILE A 69 -5.86 8.37 -4.03
N VAL A 70 -4.98 8.91 -4.85
CA VAL A 70 -4.38 8.17 -5.98
C VAL A 70 -3.07 7.52 -5.51
N ALA A 71 -3.03 6.19 -5.55
CA ALA A 71 -1.91 5.39 -5.08
C ALA A 71 -1.25 4.57 -6.19
N ILE A 72 -0.02 4.13 -5.93
CA ILE A 72 0.76 3.27 -6.82
C ILE A 72 1.69 2.37 -6.01
N ASP A 73 2.12 1.22 -6.59
CA ASP A 73 3.29 0.48 -6.13
C ASP A 73 4.52 0.92 -6.92
N HIS A 74 5.43 1.62 -6.29
CA HIS A 74 6.66 2.08 -6.93
C HIS A 74 7.85 1.93 -5.98
N GLU A 75 8.33 0.68 -5.82
CA GLU A 75 9.38 0.31 -4.87
C GLU A 75 10.80 0.46 -5.43
N GLY A 76 10.91 0.64 -6.75
CA GLY A 76 12.14 0.43 -7.51
C GLY A 76 12.36 -1.04 -7.89
N GLY A 77 13.47 -1.33 -8.59
CA GLY A 77 13.79 -2.68 -9.05
C GLY A 77 12.67 -3.29 -9.90
N ARG A 78 12.22 -4.49 -9.51
CA ARG A 78 11.18 -5.23 -10.25
C ARG A 78 9.76 -4.72 -10.00
N VAL A 79 9.52 -4.02 -8.91
CA VAL A 79 8.22 -3.41 -8.58
C VAL A 79 8.26 -1.92 -8.92
N ASP A 80 8.20 -1.65 -10.20
CA ASP A 80 8.22 -0.33 -10.81
C ASP A 80 7.12 -0.29 -11.87
N ARG A 81 6.11 0.58 -11.68
CA ARG A 81 5.00 0.73 -12.63
C ARG A 81 5.27 1.75 -13.72
N LEU A 82 6.30 2.59 -13.54
CA LEU A 82 6.65 3.69 -14.44
C LEU A 82 7.89 3.38 -15.30
N ARG A 83 8.02 2.13 -15.79
CA ARG A 83 9.15 1.67 -16.63
C ARG A 83 9.12 2.25 -18.05
N LEU A 84 9.11 3.57 -18.14
CA LEU A 84 9.14 4.29 -19.41
C LEU A 84 9.80 5.66 -19.22
N ARG A 85 10.42 6.18 -20.28
CA ARG A 85 10.97 7.55 -20.25
C ARG A 85 9.82 8.56 -20.13
N PRO A 86 10.02 9.65 -19.39
CA PRO A 86 11.29 10.14 -18.82
C PRO A 86 11.53 9.73 -17.35
N PHE A 87 10.77 8.79 -16.79
CA PHE A 87 10.94 8.33 -15.41
C PHE A 87 12.26 7.58 -15.23
N THR A 88 12.78 7.66 -13.99
CA THR A 88 14.02 7.01 -13.61
C THR A 88 13.75 5.57 -13.15
N HIS A 89 14.49 4.60 -13.70
CA HIS A 89 14.52 3.24 -13.15
C HIS A 89 15.43 3.21 -11.94
N PHE A 90 14.84 3.20 -10.77
CA PHE A 90 15.58 3.09 -9.51
C PHE A 90 15.98 1.65 -9.22
N PRO A 91 17.19 1.41 -8.64
CA PRO A 91 17.60 0.09 -8.21
C PRO A 91 16.66 -0.49 -7.14
N PRO A 92 16.64 -1.83 -6.94
CA PRO A 92 15.87 -2.44 -5.87
C PRO A 92 16.39 -2.04 -4.49
N ALA A 93 15.51 -2.08 -3.49
CA ALA A 93 15.80 -1.64 -2.13
C ALA A 93 17.05 -2.30 -1.52
N ALA A 94 17.25 -3.60 -1.77
CA ALA A 94 18.46 -4.31 -1.31
C ALA A 94 19.75 -3.68 -1.84
N MET A 95 19.77 -3.31 -3.12
CA MET A 95 20.94 -2.69 -3.75
C MET A 95 21.19 -1.27 -3.21
N VAL A 96 20.12 -0.49 -3.02
CA VAL A 96 20.24 0.85 -2.43
C VAL A 96 20.75 0.75 -1.00
N ALA A 97 20.24 -0.18 -0.21
CA ALA A 97 20.67 -0.43 1.16
C ALA A 97 22.13 -0.97 1.25
N GLY A 98 22.58 -1.71 0.23
CA GLY A 98 23.94 -2.20 0.09
C GLY A 98 25.01 -1.11 0.10
N THR A 99 24.64 0.14 -0.20
CA THR A 99 25.53 1.32 -0.04
C THR A 99 25.86 1.61 1.44
N GLY A 100 25.17 1.00 2.40
CA GLY A 100 25.34 1.24 3.85
C GLY A 100 24.82 2.60 4.34
N SER A 101 24.38 3.49 3.44
CA SER A 101 24.05 4.89 3.72
C SER A 101 22.55 5.14 3.77
N THR A 102 22.04 5.50 4.94
CA THR A 102 20.64 5.97 5.10
C THR A 102 20.37 7.25 4.30
N ARG A 103 21.40 8.10 4.13
CA ARG A 103 21.29 9.30 3.31
C ARG A 103 21.03 8.96 1.83
N VAL A 104 21.73 7.98 1.28
CA VAL A 104 21.51 7.53 -0.12
C VAL A 104 20.12 6.94 -0.27
N VAL A 105 19.65 6.13 0.68
CA VAL A 105 18.27 5.59 0.69
C VAL A 105 17.24 6.73 0.69
N GLN A 106 17.45 7.75 1.53
CA GLN A 106 16.58 8.91 1.58
C GLN A 106 16.59 9.71 0.27
N GLU A 107 17.77 9.95 -0.31
CA GLU A 107 17.91 10.67 -1.60
C GLU A 107 17.20 9.93 -2.74
N VAL A 108 17.32 8.59 -2.81
CA VAL A 108 16.60 7.76 -3.79
C VAL A 108 15.09 7.86 -3.59
N ALA A 109 14.63 7.67 -2.36
CA ALA A 109 13.19 7.73 -2.07
C ALA A 109 12.60 9.14 -2.28
N GLU A 110 13.37 10.21 -2.01
CA GLU A 110 12.97 11.58 -2.31
C GLU A 110 12.86 11.80 -3.84
N ALA A 111 13.80 11.27 -4.60
CA ALA A 111 13.76 11.32 -6.05
C ALA A 111 12.53 10.59 -6.61
N MET A 112 12.24 9.36 -6.12
CA MET A 112 11.04 8.62 -6.45
C MET A 112 9.77 9.43 -6.12
N GLY A 113 9.69 9.95 -4.90
CA GLY A 113 8.56 10.77 -4.46
C GLY A 113 8.33 12.00 -5.34
N ARG A 114 9.40 12.69 -5.77
CA ARG A 114 9.31 13.85 -6.68
C ARG A 114 8.75 13.47 -8.05
N GLU A 115 9.20 12.35 -8.62
CA GLU A 115 8.69 11.86 -9.90
C GLU A 115 7.21 11.45 -9.82
N LEU A 116 6.81 10.78 -8.74
CA LEU A 116 5.42 10.42 -8.47
C LEU A 116 4.54 11.65 -8.24
N SER A 117 5.01 12.59 -7.42
CA SER A 117 4.28 13.83 -7.12
C SER A 117 4.08 14.70 -8.39
N ALA A 118 5.06 14.71 -9.31
CA ALA A 118 4.97 15.48 -10.56
C ALA A 118 3.85 14.98 -11.49
N ILE A 119 3.44 13.72 -11.38
CA ILE A 119 2.29 13.19 -12.11
C ILE A 119 1.01 13.14 -11.28
N GLY A 120 1.07 13.61 -10.05
CA GLY A 120 -0.11 13.74 -9.20
C GLY A 120 -0.40 12.56 -8.26
N ILE A 121 0.47 11.58 -8.11
CA ILE A 121 0.31 10.47 -7.14
C ILE A 121 0.35 11.00 -5.71
N ASP A 122 -0.57 10.55 -4.86
CA ASP A 122 -0.71 10.96 -3.47
C ASP A 122 0.03 10.04 -2.50
N LEU A 123 0.03 8.72 -2.79
CA LEU A 123 0.53 7.69 -1.90
C LEU A 123 1.30 6.63 -2.70
N ASP A 124 2.46 6.23 -2.17
CA ASP A 124 3.21 5.08 -2.66
C ASP A 124 3.10 3.93 -1.64
N PHE A 125 2.75 2.73 -2.13
CA PHE A 125 2.83 1.51 -1.33
C PHE A 125 4.28 1.05 -1.16
N ALA A 126 5.06 1.93 -0.55
CA ALA A 126 6.45 1.81 -0.18
C ALA A 126 6.72 2.60 1.13
N PRO A 127 7.72 2.23 1.92
CA PRO A 127 8.71 1.19 1.71
C PRO A 127 8.26 -0.22 2.12
N VAL A 128 8.97 -1.23 1.60
CA VAL A 128 8.87 -2.60 2.12
C VAL A 128 9.59 -2.67 3.48
N LEU A 129 8.83 -3.04 4.53
CA LEU A 129 9.31 -3.19 5.91
C LEU A 129 9.68 -4.63 6.25
N ASP A 130 9.50 -5.54 5.29
CA ASP A 130 9.79 -6.95 5.49
C ASP A 130 11.28 -7.18 5.65
N VAL A 131 11.65 -8.04 6.60
CA VAL A 131 13.02 -8.53 6.78
C VAL A 131 13.17 -9.82 5.98
N TRP A 132 14.07 -9.87 4.99
CA TRP A 132 14.29 -11.07 4.18
C TRP A 132 14.98 -12.17 5.00
N ALA A 133 14.22 -12.76 5.92
CA ALA A 133 14.72 -13.76 6.87
C ALA A 133 14.73 -15.20 6.31
N ASN A 134 14.10 -15.43 5.15
CA ASN A 134 14.12 -16.69 4.43
C ASN A 134 14.71 -16.49 3.03
N PRO A 135 15.93 -17.00 2.74
CA PRO A 135 16.57 -16.84 1.43
C PRO A 135 15.77 -17.45 0.25
N ARG A 136 14.88 -18.40 0.54
CA ARG A 136 13.99 -19.02 -0.48
C ARG A 136 12.71 -18.21 -0.71
N ASN A 137 12.53 -17.08 -0.05
CA ASN A 137 11.42 -16.18 -0.30
C ASN A 137 11.73 -15.27 -1.50
N GLU A 138 11.36 -15.71 -2.69
CA GLU A 138 11.54 -14.96 -3.94
C GLU A 138 10.56 -13.78 -4.09
N VAL A 139 9.46 -13.79 -3.33
CA VAL A 139 8.44 -12.72 -3.39
C VAL A 139 8.99 -11.43 -2.81
N ILE A 140 9.70 -11.51 -1.69
CA ILE A 140 10.32 -10.36 -1.02
C ILE A 140 11.72 -10.10 -1.57
N ALA A 141 12.67 -11.04 -1.41
CA ALA A 141 14.02 -10.98 -1.96
C ALA A 141 14.62 -9.56 -1.95
N ASP A 142 14.97 -9.04 -3.13
CA ASP A 142 15.60 -7.74 -3.36
C ASP A 142 14.67 -6.52 -3.10
N ARG A 143 13.39 -6.75 -2.85
CA ARG A 143 12.45 -5.70 -2.40
C ARG A 143 12.68 -5.29 -0.95
N ALA A 144 13.23 -6.20 -0.11
CA ALA A 144 13.63 -5.86 1.26
C ALA A 144 14.94 -5.07 1.27
N PHE A 145 15.12 -4.20 2.26
CA PHE A 145 16.40 -3.52 2.49
C PHE A 145 17.51 -4.47 2.98
N GLY A 146 17.17 -5.71 3.32
CA GLY A 146 18.12 -6.74 3.70
C GLY A 146 17.56 -7.78 4.66
N THR A 147 18.50 -8.52 5.30
CA THR A 147 18.21 -9.66 6.18
C THR A 147 18.29 -9.30 7.67
N SER A 148 18.83 -8.11 8.01
CA SER A 148 18.99 -7.64 9.39
C SER A 148 17.86 -6.70 9.79
N ALA A 149 17.06 -7.07 10.78
CA ALA A 149 15.93 -6.28 11.25
C ALA A 149 16.31 -4.84 11.68
N PRO A 150 17.42 -4.59 12.42
CA PRO A 150 17.85 -3.23 12.72
C PRO A 150 18.25 -2.42 11.49
N MET A 151 18.87 -3.06 10.48
CA MET A 151 19.23 -2.40 9.22
C MET A 151 18.00 -2.03 8.44
N VAL A 152 17.07 -2.99 8.20
CA VAL A 152 15.80 -2.74 7.53
C VAL A 152 15.03 -1.60 8.20
N ALA A 153 14.98 -1.59 9.54
CA ALA A 153 14.29 -0.53 10.30
C ALA A 153 14.89 0.86 10.05
N ARG A 154 16.24 0.98 10.02
CA ARG A 154 16.91 2.28 9.74
C ARG A 154 16.69 2.74 8.31
N MET A 155 16.87 1.83 7.33
CA MET A 155 16.72 2.14 5.91
C MET A 155 15.27 2.48 5.56
N ALA A 156 14.32 1.75 6.11
CA ALA A 156 12.90 2.00 5.90
C ALA A 156 12.48 3.40 6.41
N VAL A 157 12.94 3.83 7.59
CA VAL A 157 12.65 5.19 8.10
C VAL A 157 13.27 6.25 7.19
N ALA A 158 14.47 6.03 6.68
CA ALA A 158 15.08 6.96 5.72
C ALA A 158 14.27 7.03 4.39
N ALA A 159 13.79 5.89 3.90
CA ALA A 159 12.93 5.85 2.70
C ALA A 159 11.58 6.56 2.92
N MET A 160 10.92 6.32 4.08
CA MET A 160 9.69 7.04 4.45
C MET A 160 9.88 8.56 4.41
N GLU A 161 10.96 9.03 5.02
CA GLU A 161 11.26 10.47 5.07
C GLU A 161 11.58 11.00 3.67
N GLY A 162 12.28 10.23 2.83
CA GLY A 162 12.54 10.56 1.44
C GLY A 162 11.25 10.73 0.63
N LEU A 163 10.35 9.73 0.64
CA LEU A 163 9.06 9.80 -0.04
C LEU A 163 8.24 11.03 0.40
N ARG A 164 8.20 11.29 1.71
CA ARG A 164 7.50 12.45 2.27
C ARG A 164 8.09 13.77 1.78
N ARG A 165 9.42 13.90 1.72
CA ARG A 165 10.11 15.09 1.16
C ARG A 165 9.87 15.23 -0.34
N GLY A 166 9.74 14.10 -1.03
CA GLY A 166 9.38 14.06 -2.44
C GLY A 166 7.93 14.42 -2.74
N GLY A 167 7.09 14.60 -1.71
CA GLY A 167 5.70 15.04 -1.86
C GLY A 167 4.68 13.89 -1.99
N VAL A 168 5.01 12.68 -1.52
CA VAL A 168 4.15 11.50 -1.57
C VAL A 168 4.08 10.84 -0.20
N LEU A 169 2.89 10.37 0.20
CA LEU A 169 2.70 9.67 1.46
C LEU A 169 3.25 8.23 1.36
N PRO A 170 4.06 7.77 2.32
CA PRO A 170 4.53 6.39 2.37
C PRO A 170 3.49 5.45 3.00
N CYS A 171 3.40 4.21 2.49
CA CYS A 171 2.68 3.11 3.11
C CYS A 171 3.60 1.91 3.29
N GLY A 172 3.92 1.59 4.54
CA GLY A 172 4.81 0.47 4.86
C GLY A 172 4.14 -0.88 4.75
N LYS A 173 4.84 -1.90 4.23
CA LYS A 173 4.27 -3.23 3.96
C LYS A 173 5.28 -4.36 4.15
N HIS A 174 4.81 -5.57 4.42
CA HIS A 174 3.46 -6.11 4.62
C HIS A 174 3.30 -6.58 6.07
N PHE A 175 2.50 -5.88 6.86
CA PHE A 175 2.35 -6.16 8.30
C PHE A 175 1.71 -7.54 8.57
N PRO A 176 2.21 -8.33 9.53
CA PRO A 176 3.31 -8.09 10.47
C PRO A 176 4.70 -8.55 10.02
N GLY A 177 4.93 -8.82 8.71
CA GLY A 177 6.22 -9.16 8.11
C GLY A 177 6.16 -10.39 7.22
N HIS A 178 6.33 -10.21 5.90
CA HIS A 178 6.21 -11.24 4.87
C HIS A 178 7.54 -11.95 4.54
N GLY A 179 8.67 -11.47 5.09
CA GLY A 179 10.01 -11.91 4.64
C GLY A 179 10.41 -13.33 5.01
N ARG A 180 9.67 -14.00 5.93
CA ARG A 180 9.93 -15.40 6.35
C ARG A 180 9.05 -16.42 5.63
N THR A 181 8.11 -16.02 4.78
CA THR A 181 7.19 -16.96 4.14
C THR A 181 7.87 -17.91 3.17
N PHE A 182 7.21 -19.05 2.95
CA PHE A 182 7.40 -19.92 1.81
C PHE A 182 6.17 -19.80 0.90
N GLY A 183 6.40 -19.71 -0.40
CA GLY A 183 5.34 -19.56 -1.38
C GLY A 183 4.88 -18.11 -1.59
N ASP A 184 4.21 -17.92 -2.70
CA ASP A 184 3.71 -16.66 -3.19
C ASP A 184 2.25 -16.47 -2.76
N SER A 185 1.94 -15.40 -2.03
CA SER A 185 0.58 -15.06 -1.59
C SER A 185 -0.38 -14.76 -2.74
N HIS A 186 0.12 -14.50 -3.94
CA HIS A 186 -0.71 -14.44 -5.14
C HIS A 186 -1.28 -15.80 -5.58
N LYS A 187 -0.66 -16.90 -5.14
CA LYS A 187 -1.01 -18.28 -5.56
C LYS A 187 -1.55 -19.14 -4.44
N VAL A 188 -1.02 -18.98 -3.24
CA VAL A 188 -1.36 -19.79 -2.06
C VAL A 188 -1.43 -18.93 -0.82
N LEU A 189 -2.05 -19.42 0.26
CA LEU A 189 -2.03 -18.76 1.56
C LEU A 189 -0.77 -19.17 2.34
N PRO A 190 0.27 -18.30 2.42
CA PRO A 190 1.50 -18.62 3.12
C PRO A 190 1.30 -18.67 4.64
N ARG A 191 2.20 -19.40 5.32
CA ARG A 191 2.25 -19.47 6.78
C ARG A 191 3.65 -19.16 7.29
N VAL A 192 3.74 -18.46 8.42
CA VAL A 192 4.99 -18.16 9.13
C VAL A 192 4.98 -18.87 10.47
N ALA A 193 5.67 -20.01 10.55
CA ALA A 193 5.81 -20.83 11.76
C ALA A 193 6.90 -20.27 12.69
N ALA A 194 6.75 -19.02 13.14
CA ALA A 194 7.65 -18.38 14.09
C ALA A 194 6.95 -18.13 15.42
N SER A 195 7.68 -18.25 16.53
CA SER A 195 7.13 -17.94 17.86
C SER A 195 6.86 -16.44 17.99
N ARG A 196 6.01 -16.03 18.93
CA ARG A 196 5.75 -14.61 19.25
C ARG A 196 7.05 -13.87 19.57
N ALA A 197 7.98 -14.50 20.29
CA ALA A 197 9.27 -13.94 20.63
C ALA A 197 10.16 -13.71 19.40
N ALA A 198 10.17 -14.68 18.45
CA ALA A 198 10.90 -14.56 17.19
C ALA A 198 10.33 -13.42 16.32
N LEU A 199 8.98 -13.36 16.15
CA LEU A 199 8.31 -12.27 15.42
C LEU A 199 8.63 -10.90 16.05
N ALA A 200 8.66 -10.80 17.37
CA ALA A 200 8.95 -9.56 18.07
C ALA A 200 10.41 -9.09 17.89
N LYS A 201 11.36 -10.05 17.74
CA LYS A 201 12.80 -9.76 17.55
C LYS A 201 13.20 -9.48 16.11
N VAL A 202 12.41 -9.92 15.13
CA VAL A 202 12.77 -9.81 13.71
C VAL A 202 11.69 -9.05 12.96
N GLU A 203 10.55 -9.67 12.70
CA GLU A 203 9.53 -9.15 11.78
C GLU A 203 8.93 -7.81 12.24
N LEU A 204 8.63 -7.68 13.54
CA LEU A 204 7.99 -6.47 14.08
C LEU A 204 8.94 -5.29 14.31
N VAL A 205 10.25 -5.49 14.24
CA VAL A 205 11.24 -4.41 14.55
C VAL A 205 11.11 -3.24 13.55
N PRO A 206 11.09 -3.45 12.21
CA PRO A 206 10.92 -2.34 11.27
C PRO A 206 9.59 -1.63 11.42
N PHE A 207 8.49 -2.36 11.67
CA PHE A 207 7.17 -1.77 11.87
C PHE A 207 7.11 -0.91 13.12
N LYS A 208 7.64 -1.38 14.26
CA LYS A 208 7.74 -0.58 15.48
C LYS A 208 8.51 0.71 15.26
N ARG A 209 9.62 0.63 14.52
CA ARG A 209 10.43 1.80 14.22
C ARG A 209 9.72 2.78 13.29
N ALA A 210 9.05 2.27 12.25
CA ALA A 210 8.25 3.07 11.33
C ALA A 210 7.07 3.76 12.02
N ILE A 211 6.34 3.05 12.90
CA ILE A 211 5.27 3.61 13.72
C ILE A 211 5.80 4.73 14.63
N GLY A 212 6.92 4.49 15.33
CA GLY A 212 7.57 5.50 16.17
C GLY A 212 8.10 6.70 15.39
N ALA A 213 8.37 6.56 14.09
CA ALA A 213 8.74 7.63 13.17
C ALA A 213 7.52 8.30 12.49
N GLY A 214 6.30 7.91 12.86
CA GLY A 214 5.07 8.56 12.40
C GLY A 214 4.62 8.16 11.00
N ILE A 215 4.84 6.91 10.59
CA ILE A 215 4.33 6.42 9.30
C ILE A 215 2.80 6.60 9.21
N PRO A 216 2.27 7.21 8.13
CA PRO A 216 0.85 7.53 8.04
C PRO A 216 -0.03 6.34 7.65
N ALA A 217 0.54 5.34 6.99
CA ALA A 217 -0.18 4.18 6.49
C ALA A 217 0.66 2.90 6.58
N LEU A 218 -0.01 1.77 6.80
CA LEU A 218 0.54 0.43 6.72
C LEU A 218 -0.39 -0.46 5.89
N MET A 219 0.16 -1.51 5.29
CA MET A 219 -0.60 -2.52 4.56
C MET A 219 -0.40 -3.88 5.22
N THR A 220 -1.47 -4.67 5.35
CA THR A 220 -1.42 -6.04 5.90
C THR A 220 -0.85 -7.04 4.89
N ALA A 221 -0.36 -8.18 5.42
CA ALA A 221 -0.01 -9.34 4.61
C ALA A 221 -1.17 -10.36 4.56
N HIS A 222 -1.38 -11.01 3.41
CA HIS A 222 -2.23 -12.20 3.33
C HIS A 222 -1.44 -13.45 3.76
N VAL A 223 -1.07 -13.50 5.04
CA VAL A 223 -0.22 -14.55 5.63
C VAL A 223 -0.79 -14.98 6.97
N VAL A 224 -0.77 -16.28 7.27
CA VAL A 224 -1.15 -16.83 8.57
C VAL A 224 0.08 -16.90 9.48
N TYR A 225 -0.07 -16.40 10.70
CA TYR A 225 0.94 -16.45 11.77
C TYR A 225 0.39 -17.25 12.94
N PRO A 226 0.60 -18.59 12.99
CA PRO A 226 -0.07 -19.45 13.98
C PRO A 226 0.18 -19.04 15.43
N ALA A 227 1.31 -18.43 15.73
CA ALA A 227 1.61 -17.91 17.06
C ALA A 227 0.77 -16.68 17.45
N LEU A 228 0.15 -15.98 16.50
CA LEU A 228 -0.71 -14.81 16.71
C LEU A 228 -2.18 -15.16 16.50
N ASP A 229 -2.51 -15.74 15.34
CA ASP A 229 -3.81 -16.28 14.96
C ASP A 229 -3.59 -17.49 14.04
N ALA A 230 -4.00 -18.68 14.51
CA ALA A 230 -3.77 -19.91 13.77
C ALA A 230 -4.78 -20.15 12.62
N LYS A 231 -5.91 -19.41 12.62
CA LYS A 231 -7.05 -19.62 11.72
C LYS A 231 -7.08 -18.62 10.57
N ASN A 232 -6.79 -17.36 10.85
CA ASN A 232 -6.98 -16.27 9.91
C ASN A 232 -5.65 -15.69 9.41
N PRO A 233 -5.56 -15.29 8.12
CA PRO A 233 -4.47 -14.45 7.66
C PRO A 233 -4.50 -13.09 8.36
N ALA A 234 -3.38 -12.38 8.40
CA ALA A 234 -3.26 -11.13 9.14
C ALA A 234 -4.36 -10.12 8.79
N THR A 235 -4.71 -9.98 7.50
CA THR A 235 -5.78 -9.09 7.02
C THR A 235 -7.15 -9.36 7.65
N LEU A 236 -7.45 -10.61 8.01
CA LEU A 236 -8.72 -11.03 8.57
C LEU A 236 -8.64 -11.32 10.09
N SER A 237 -7.50 -11.03 10.72
CA SER A 237 -7.23 -11.34 12.12
C SER A 237 -7.37 -10.11 13.02
N ARG A 238 -8.40 -10.11 13.89
CA ARG A 238 -8.57 -9.09 14.92
C ARG A 238 -7.38 -9.04 15.89
N ASP A 239 -6.81 -10.20 16.22
CA ASP A 239 -5.65 -10.31 17.10
C ASP A 239 -4.42 -9.59 16.51
N ILE A 240 -4.28 -9.60 15.18
CA ILE A 240 -3.17 -8.96 14.48
C ILE A 240 -3.48 -7.49 14.19
N CYS A 241 -4.62 -7.19 13.55
CA CYS A 241 -4.93 -5.81 13.12
C CYS A 241 -5.33 -4.92 14.29
N THR A 242 -6.12 -5.42 15.24
CA THR A 242 -6.58 -4.63 16.38
C THR A 242 -5.66 -4.82 17.57
N THR A 243 -5.59 -6.01 18.15
CA THR A 243 -4.90 -6.21 19.43
C THR A 243 -3.38 -5.95 19.30
N LEU A 244 -2.72 -6.50 18.29
CA LEU A 244 -1.28 -6.28 18.13
C LEU A 244 -0.99 -4.88 17.58
N LEU A 245 -1.58 -4.50 16.45
CA LEU A 245 -1.20 -3.26 15.75
C LEU A 245 -1.75 -2.01 16.45
N ARG A 246 -3.06 -1.96 16.72
CA ARG A 246 -3.69 -0.76 17.30
C ARG A 246 -3.39 -0.60 18.78
N GLU A 247 -3.66 -1.65 19.57
CA GLU A 247 -3.61 -1.56 21.03
C GLU A 247 -2.17 -1.63 21.55
N ARG A 248 -1.37 -2.63 21.11
CA ARG A 248 -0.01 -2.84 21.64
C ARG A 248 1.03 -1.96 20.96
N LEU A 249 0.99 -1.85 19.61
CA LEU A 249 1.95 -1.03 18.86
C LEU A 249 1.49 0.42 18.70
N ARG A 250 0.25 0.75 19.11
CA ARG A 250 -0.34 2.09 19.11
C ARG A 250 -0.33 2.77 17.75
N PHE A 251 -0.55 2.01 16.68
CA PHE A 251 -0.63 2.57 15.34
C PHE A 251 -1.95 3.32 15.13
N GLY A 252 -1.87 4.63 14.91
CA GLY A 252 -3.02 5.51 14.69
C GLY A 252 -3.34 5.84 13.23
N GLY A 253 -2.46 5.43 12.27
CA GLY A 253 -2.64 5.70 10.85
C GLY A 253 -3.63 4.77 10.14
N VAL A 254 -3.74 4.89 8.81
CA VAL A 254 -4.60 4.03 7.99
C VAL A 254 -3.98 2.65 7.81
N LEU A 255 -4.74 1.60 8.09
CA LEU A 255 -4.38 0.22 7.78
C LEU A 255 -5.09 -0.22 6.50
N PHE A 256 -4.30 -0.39 5.45
CA PHE A 256 -4.77 -0.99 4.20
C PHE A 256 -4.83 -2.51 4.33
N SER A 257 -5.81 -3.16 3.70
CA SER A 257 -5.66 -4.57 3.35
C SER A 257 -4.63 -4.67 2.21
N ASP A 258 -4.03 -5.85 2.00
CA ASP A 258 -3.53 -6.21 0.67
C ASP A 258 -4.73 -6.48 -0.25
N ASP A 259 -4.49 -6.68 -1.56
CA ASP A 259 -5.57 -6.86 -2.54
C ASP A 259 -6.45 -8.08 -2.21
N LEU A 260 -7.74 -7.82 -1.95
CA LEU A 260 -8.72 -8.85 -1.61
C LEU A 260 -9.02 -9.82 -2.75
N GLU A 261 -8.57 -9.53 -3.97
CA GLU A 261 -8.67 -10.41 -5.12
C GLU A 261 -7.50 -11.42 -5.22
N MET A 262 -6.48 -11.31 -4.34
CA MET A 262 -5.40 -12.30 -4.29
C MET A 262 -5.91 -13.67 -3.83
N GLN A 263 -5.43 -14.75 -4.46
CA GLN A 263 -5.88 -16.13 -4.20
C GLN A 263 -5.74 -16.56 -2.74
N ALA A 264 -4.77 -16.02 -2.02
CA ALA A 264 -4.58 -16.28 -0.59
C ALA A 264 -5.84 -16.04 0.25
N VAL A 265 -6.67 -15.09 -0.14
CA VAL A 265 -7.93 -14.75 0.57
C VAL A 265 -9.16 -14.95 -0.32
N ALA A 266 -9.11 -14.64 -1.61
CA ALA A 266 -10.21 -14.84 -2.55
C ALA A 266 -10.67 -16.29 -2.64
N GLY A 267 -9.77 -17.26 -2.49
CA GLY A 267 -10.10 -18.69 -2.42
C GLY A 267 -10.81 -19.11 -1.13
N ARG A 268 -10.90 -18.26 -0.10
CA ARG A 268 -11.50 -18.59 1.20
C ARG A 268 -12.96 -18.16 1.32
N ALA A 269 -13.32 -17.06 0.73
CA ALA A 269 -14.70 -16.54 0.76
C ALA A 269 -14.94 -15.55 -0.40
N ALA A 270 -16.21 -15.36 -0.72
CA ALA A 270 -16.63 -14.34 -1.68
C ALA A 270 -16.34 -12.91 -1.16
N PRO A 271 -16.15 -11.94 -2.06
CA PRO A 271 -15.80 -10.55 -1.69
C PRO A 271 -16.80 -9.90 -0.74
N GLU A 272 -18.09 -10.27 -0.82
CA GLU A 272 -19.16 -9.80 0.06
C GLU A 272 -18.96 -10.22 1.52
N ARG A 273 -18.18 -11.27 1.78
CA ARG A 273 -17.81 -11.74 3.12
C ARG A 273 -16.42 -11.32 3.55
N LEU A 274 -15.48 -11.23 2.59
CA LEU A 274 -14.09 -10.83 2.88
C LEU A 274 -14.01 -9.36 3.33
N ALA A 275 -14.71 -8.47 2.64
CA ALA A 275 -14.63 -7.04 2.90
C ALA A 275 -15.13 -6.67 4.32
N PRO A 276 -16.33 -7.05 4.77
CA PRO A 276 -16.77 -6.77 6.13
C PRO A 276 -15.88 -7.48 7.18
N ALA A 277 -15.35 -8.67 6.90
CA ALA A 277 -14.45 -9.37 7.82
C ALA A 277 -13.10 -8.62 8.00
N ALA A 278 -12.52 -8.07 6.93
CA ALA A 278 -11.31 -7.27 7.01
C ALA A 278 -11.52 -5.96 7.79
N LEU A 279 -12.65 -5.28 7.59
CA LEU A 279 -13.04 -4.10 8.40
C LEU A 279 -13.24 -4.47 9.87
N ALA A 280 -13.93 -5.57 10.17
CA ALA A 280 -14.13 -6.06 11.53
C ALA A 280 -12.81 -6.43 12.21
N ALA A 281 -11.84 -6.96 11.45
CA ALA A 281 -10.50 -7.25 11.94
C ALA A 281 -9.71 -6.00 12.33
N GLY A 282 -9.97 -4.85 11.70
CA GLY A 282 -9.30 -3.57 11.99
C GLY A 282 -8.67 -2.86 10.80
N CYS A 283 -8.81 -3.38 9.55
CA CYS A 283 -8.44 -2.65 8.34
C CYS A 283 -9.34 -1.42 8.17
N ASP A 284 -8.79 -0.33 7.65
CA ASP A 284 -9.54 0.91 7.39
C ASP A 284 -9.82 1.09 5.90
N MET A 285 -8.90 0.71 5.03
CA MET A 285 -9.05 0.83 3.58
C MET A 285 -8.79 -0.50 2.90
N LEU A 286 -9.77 -0.94 2.12
CA LEU A 286 -9.77 -2.25 1.46
C LEU A 286 -9.39 -2.11 0.00
N LEU A 287 -8.38 -2.87 -0.45
CA LEU A 287 -7.96 -2.89 -1.84
C LEU A 287 -8.77 -3.92 -2.64
N VAL A 288 -9.32 -3.48 -3.79
CA VAL A 288 -9.90 -4.32 -4.83
C VAL A 288 -9.32 -3.82 -6.15
N CYS A 289 -8.34 -4.55 -6.68
CA CYS A 289 -7.39 -3.99 -7.64
C CYS A 289 -7.68 -4.32 -9.10
N GLN A 290 -8.48 -5.38 -9.39
CA GLN A 290 -8.62 -5.89 -10.75
C GLN A 290 -10.00 -5.59 -11.35
N SER A 291 -11.08 -5.78 -10.60
CA SER A 291 -12.45 -5.79 -11.12
C SER A 291 -13.36 -4.83 -10.37
N LEU A 292 -13.98 -3.90 -11.11
CA LEU A 292 -15.02 -3.03 -10.57
C LEU A 292 -16.28 -3.82 -10.14
N ASP A 293 -16.57 -4.96 -10.78
CA ASP A 293 -17.68 -5.82 -10.35
C ASP A 293 -17.40 -6.49 -9.00
N VAL A 294 -16.16 -6.92 -8.77
CA VAL A 294 -15.74 -7.41 -7.44
C VAL A 294 -15.83 -6.29 -6.41
N ALA A 295 -15.47 -5.06 -6.78
CA ALA A 295 -15.61 -3.89 -5.91
C ALA A 295 -17.09 -3.60 -5.57
N ARG A 296 -18.00 -3.63 -6.56
CA ARG A 296 -19.46 -3.49 -6.33
C ARG A 296 -19.97 -4.52 -5.33
N ARG A 297 -19.60 -5.79 -5.51
CA ARG A 297 -19.98 -6.89 -4.62
C ARG A 297 -19.39 -6.74 -3.20
N ALA A 298 -18.13 -6.35 -3.09
CA ALA A 298 -17.49 -6.11 -1.81
C ALA A 298 -18.15 -4.95 -1.03
N ILE A 299 -18.47 -3.84 -1.71
CA ILE A 299 -19.19 -2.70 -1.13
C ILE A 299 -20.59 -3.14 -0.66
N ALA A 300 -21.34 -3.86 -1.51
CA ALA A 300 -22.66 -4.37 -1.14
C ALA A 300 -22.61 -5.29 0.09
N GLY A 301 -21.56 -6.13 0.22
CA GLY A 301 -21.36 -6.98 1.39
C GLY A 301 -21.14 -6.17 2.67
N VAL A 302 -20.43 -5.04 2.62
CA VAL A 302 -20.26 -4.15 3.77
C VAL A 302 -21.56 -3.42 4.09
N GLU A 303 -22.30 -2.92 3.08
CA GLU A 303 -23.63 -2.32 3.26
C GLU A 303 -24.58 -3.27 4.00
N GLU A 304 -24.63 -4.52 3.55
CA GLU A 304 -25.47 -5.55 4.14
C GLU A 304 -25.04 -5.89 5.57
N ALA A 305 -23.73 -6.03 5.83
CA ALA A 305 -23.20 -6.31 7.16
C ALA A 305 -23.53 -5.17 8.15
N VAL A 306 -23.47 -3.91 7.71
CA VAL A 306 -23.88 -2.75 8.52
C VAL A 306 -25.40 -2.77 8.76
N ALA A 307 -26.20 -3.01 7.72
CA ALA A 307 -27.65 -3.02 7.82
C ALA A 307 -28.16 -4.14 8.78
N ARG A 308 -27.50 -5.30 8.79
CA ARG A 308 -27.82 -6.42 9.70
C ARG A 308 -27.22 -6.24 11.11
N GLY A 309 -26.39 -5.22 11.35
CA GLY A 309 -25.71 -5.01 12.62
C GLY A 309 -24.55 -5.96 12.89
N SER A 310 -24.13 -6.81 11.94
CA SER A 310 -22.99 -7.72 12.09
C SER A 310 -21.64 -6.99 11.97
N LEU A 311 -21.61 -5.82 11.32
CA LEU A 311 -20.53 -4.86 11.36
C LEU A 311 -21.05 -3.56 11.95
N PRO A 312 -20.53 -3.08 13.10
CA PRO A 312 -20.96 -1.82 13.68
C PRO A 312 -20.71 -0.65 12.74
N ALA A 313 -21.71 0.20 12.51
CA ALA A 313 -21.56 1.42 11.68
C ALA A 313 -20.43 2.32 12.20
N SER A 314 -20.21 2.36 13.52
CA SER A 314 -19.10 3.08 14.15
C SER A 314 -17.73 2.65 13.62
N ARG A 315 -17.55 1.38 13.26
CA ARG A 315 -16.30 0.87 12.69
C ARG A 315 -16.02 1.47 11.31
N VAL A 316 -17.06 1.64 10.49
CA VAL A 316 -16.95 2.31 9.18
C VAL A 316 -16.64 3.79 9.37
N VAL A 317 -17.33 4.45 10.28
CA VAL A 317 -17.10 5.89 10.62
C VAL A 317 -15.66 6.10 11.10
N GLU A 318 -15.16 5.23 11.97
CA GLU A 318 -13.78 5.27 12.45
C GLU A 318 -12.76 5.14 11.30
N ALA A 319 -13.00 4.20 10.36
CA ALA A 319 -12.15 4.01 9.18
C ALA A 319 -12.14 5.27 8.31
N ILE A 320 -13.32 5.82 8.01
CA ILE A 320 -13.46 7.07 7.23
C ILE A 320 -12.70 8.20 7.91
N GLY A 321 -12.80 8.36 9.22
CA GLY A 321 -12.07 9.39 9.97
C GLY A 321 -10.55 9.29 9.81
N ARG A 322 -9.99 8.06 9.84
CA ARG A 322 -8.56 7.85 9.57
C ARG A 322 -8.19 8.14 8.12
N ILE A 323 -9.03 7.75 7.17
CA ILE A 323 -8.82 8.02 5.73
C ILE A 323 -8.85 9.51 5.45
N GLN A 324 -9.78 10.26 6.04
CA GLN A 324 -9.83 11.72 5.94
C GLN A 324 -8.59 12.37 6.54
N SER A 325 -8.13 11.88 7.70
CA SER A 325 -6.86 12.32 8.30
C SER A 325 -5.66 12.02 7.41
N LEU A 326 -5.62 10.87 6.72
CA LEU A 326 -4.58 10.56 5.74
C LEU A 326 -4.64 11.53 4.55
N ARG A 327 -5.83 11.74 3.99
CA ARG A 327 -6.06 12.68 2.86
C ARG A 327 -5.60 14.09 3.19
N SER A 328 -5.85 14.57 4.40
CA SER A 328 -5.42 15.92 4.83
C SER A 328 -3.90 16.08 4.93
N ARG A 329 -3.15 14.97 4.97
CA ARG A 329 -1.67 14.95 4.98
C ARG A 329 -1.06 14.89 3.58
N VAL A 330 -1.85 14.70 2.53
CA VAL A 330 -1.36 14.76 1.14
C VAL A 330 -0.77 16.16 0.93
N PRO A 331 0.52 16.27 0.54
CA PRO A 331 1.13 17.58 0.36
C PRO A 331 0.42 18.38 -0.73
N ARG A 332 0.19 19.67 -0.48
CA ARG A 332 -0.30 20.56 -1.52
C ARG A 332 0.74 20.65 -2.63
N ARG A 333 0.34 20.35 -3.86
CA ARG A 333 1.25 20.33 -5.00
C ARG A 333 1.31 21.67 -5.68
N THR A 334 2.53 22.11 -6.01
CA THR A 334 2.75 23.05 -7.08
C THR A 334 2.96 22.20 -8.35
N PRO A 335 2.13 22.35 -9.39
CA PRO A 335 2.32 21.57 -10.61
C PRO A 335 3.73 21.82 -11.18
N ASP A 336 4.60 20.83 -11.10
CA ASP A 336 5.85 20.86 -11.89
C ASP A 336 5.53 20.31 -13.27
N LEU A 337 5.54 21.19 -14.26
CA LEU A 337 5.26 20.82 -15.65
C LEU A 337 6.44 20.10 -16.31
N ARG A 338 7.59 20.04 -15.65
CA ARG A 338 8.79 19.39 -16.17
C ARG A 338 8.70 17.90 -15.93
N LEU A 339 8.81 17.13 -16.98
CA LEU A 339 9.01 15.70 -16.92
C LEU A 339 10.43 15.39 -17.40
N GLY A 340 11.18 14.69 -16.56
CA GLY A 340 12.55 14.30 -16.83
C GLY A 340 13.54 14.85 -15.79
N TRP A 341 14.27 13.93 -15.16
CA TRP A 341 15.14 14.21 -14.03
C TRP A 341 16.55 13.64 -14.24
N PRO A 342 17.44 14.36 -15.00
CA PRO A 342 18.80 13.85 -15.25
C PRO A 342 19.60 13.58 -13.97
N ALA A 343 19.37 14.35 -12.90
CA ALA A 343 20.02 14.13 -11.60
C ALA A 343 19.61 12.80 -10.96
N HIS A 344 18.33 12.42 -11.04
CA HIS A 344 17.83 11.15 -10.54
C HIS A 344 18.42 9.96 -11.31
N ALA A 345 18.48 10.08 -12.64
CA ALA A 345 19.11 9.05 -13.48
C ALA A 345 20.61 8.88 -13.15
N ARG A 346 21.34 9.98 -12.88
CA ARG A 346 22.74 9.89 -12.42
C ARG A 346 22.86 9.23 -11.05
N LEU A 347 21.95 9.55 -10.12
CA LEU A 347 21.91 8.91 -8.80
C LEU A 347 21.71 7.39 -8.93
N ALA A 348 20.70 6.96 -9.67
CA ALA A 348 20.41 5.55 -9.91
C ALA A 348 21.60 4.83 -10.57
N ARG A 349 22.20 5.43 -11.61
CA ARG A 349 23.37 4.86 -12.29
C ARG A 349 24.57 4.71 -11.37
N ARG A 350 24.86 5.70 -10.52
CA ARG A 350 25.95 5.62 -9.54
C ARG A 350 25.81 4.40 -8.62
N ILE A 351 24.59 4.14 -8.12
CA ILE A 351 24.33 2.99 -7.24
C ILE A 351 24.51 1.68 -8.00
N LEU A 352 24.01 1.57 -9.23
CA LEU A 352 24.17 0.38 -10.07
C LEU A 352 25.65 0.08 -10.34
N LEU A 353 26.46 1.09 -10.63
CA LEU A 353 27.91 0.91 -10.86
C LEU A 353 28.66 0.49 -9.60
N SER A 354 28.32 1.08 -8.43
CA SER A 354 28.95 0.69 -7.16
C SER A 354 28.63 -0.75 -6.77
N ALA A 355 27.40 -1.21 -7.03
CA ALA A 355 26.99 -2.60 -6.75
C ALA A 355 27.62 -3.62 -7.72
N ALA A 356 28.01 -3.22 -8.93
CA ALA A 356 28.69 -4.10 -9.89
C ALA A 356 30.19 -4.29 -9.58
N GLN A 357 30.75 -3.46 -8.67
CA GLN A 357 32.17 -3.50 -8.26
C GLN A 357 32.37 -4.19 -6.89
N ALA A 358 31.28 -4.48 -6.17
CA ALA A 358 31.26 -5.16 -4.87
C ALA A 358 30.95 -6.64 -5.02
#